data_aba54d76d8d72747aabe9bed697e9b19
#
_entry.id   aba54d76d8d72747aabe9bed697e9b19
#
_cell.length_a   1.000
_cell.length_b   1.000
_cell.length_c   1.000
_cell.angle_alpha   90.00
_cell.angle_beta   90.00
_cell.angle_gamma   90.00
#
_symmetry.space_group_name_H-M   'P 1'
#
loop_
_entity.id
_entity.type
_entity.pdbx_description
1 polymer ?
#
loop_
_entity_poly.entity_id
_entity_poly.type
_entity_poly.pdbx_seq_one_letter_code
_entity_poly.pdbx_strand_id
1 'polypeptide(L)'
;LLHELKAQNKCVELVEHSHNQGKGQAVMSGLRHAHALGFSHALQLDSDGQHDWQDVGKFLAISQQHPDAMVIGQPIFDESVPKKRLYGRYATHIWVWINSLSFDIKDSMCGFRVYPLAQTIQILNSAKFQPRMGFDSEILVRLKWANVAFINVPTQVIYPEDGISHFNVWRD
;
A
#
# COMPACT_ATOMS: atom_id res chain seq x y z
N LEU A 1 8.08 -16.83 15.98
CA LEU A 1 7.52 -15.52 16.33
C LEU A 1 6.09 -15.33 15.78
N LEU A 2 5.87 -15.31 14.42
CA LEU A 2 4.54 -15.06 13.85
C LEU A 2 3.52 -16.15 14.22
N HIS A 3 3.90 -17.42 14.18
CA HIS A 3 3.05 -18.52 14.61
C HIS A 3 2.73 -18.47 16.12
N GLU A 4 3.66 -18.05 16.93
CA GLU A 4 3.45 -17.83 18.37
C GLU A 4 2.47 -16.69 18.61
N LEU A 5 2.60 -15.56 17.87
CA LEU A 5 1.66 -14.46 17.94
C LEU A 5 0.24 -14.88 17.54
N LYS A 6 0.09 -15.67 16.48
CA LYS A 6 -1.20 -16.24 16.07
C LYS A 6 -1.78 -17.16 17.14
N ALA A 7 -0.95 -18.00 17.74
CA ALA A 7 -1.40 -18.92 18.81
C ALA A 7 -1.87 -18.19 20.09
N GLN A 8 -1.26 -17.04 20.37
CA GLN A 8 -1.55 -16.25 21.58
C GLN A 8 -2.66 -15.21 21.37
N ASN A 9 -2.97 -14.84 20.13
CA ASN A 9 -3.91 -13.77 19.82
C ASN A 9 -4.89 -14.19 18.72
N LYS A 10 -6.16 -14.32 19.09
CA LYS A 10 -7.24 -14.72 18.17
C LYS A 10 -7.54 -13.71 17.07
N CYS A 11 -7.07 -12.45 17.21
CA CYS A 11 -7.22 -11.43 16.19
C CYS A 11 -6.09 -11.43 15.16
N VAL A 12 -5.09 -12.32 15.32
CA VAL A 12 -3.97 -12.45 14.36
C VAL A 12 -4.26 -13.61 13.41
N GLU A 13 -4.34 -13.29 12.13
CA GLU A 13 -4.37 -14.26 11.04
C GLU A 13 -3.05 -14.28 10.28
N LEU A 14 -2.65 -15.43 9.83
CA LEU A 14 -1.39 -15.64 9.11
C LEU A 14 -1.68 -16.25 7.74
N VAL A 15 -1.28 -15.54 6.69
CA VAL A 15 -1.35 -16.01 5.30
C VAL A 15 0.08 -16.30 4.83
N GLU A 16 0.37 -17.57 4.59
CA GLU A 16 1.71 -18.03 4.23
C GLU A 16 1.77 -18.43 2.76
N HIS A 17 2.88 -18.08 2.11
CA HIS A 17 3.20 -18.58 0.78
C HIS A 17 4.30 -19.64 0.87
N SER A 18 4.21 -20.69 0.05
CA SER A 18 5.19 -21.78 0.00
C SER A 18 6.59 -21.32 -0.43
N HIS A 19 6.68 -20.17 -1.09
CA HIS A 19 7.92 -19.51 -1.50
C HIS A 19 7.71 -18.01 -1.66
N ASN A 20 8.78 -17.23 -1.78
CA ASN A 20 8.70 -15.79 -1.98
C ASN A 20 8.10 -15.47 -3.36
N GLN A 21 6.88 -14.91 -3.37
CA GLN A 21 6.15 -14.50 -4.57
C GLN A 21 6.21 -12.98 -4.81
N GLY A 22 6.86 -12.24 -3.94
CA GLY A 22 6.98 -10.78 -3.98
C GLY A 22 5.95 -10.03 -3.13
N LYS A 23 6.25 -8.76 -2.85
CA LYS A 23 5.42 -7.88 -2.00
C LYS A 23 3.99 -7.77 -2.52
N GLY A 24 3.81 -7.49 -3.82
CA GLY A 24 2.49 -7.34 -4.42
C GLY A 24 1.61 -8.57 -4.25
N GLN A 25 2.18 -9.78 -4.42
CA GLN A 25 1.44 -11.02 -4.20
C GLN A 25 1.03 -11.18 -2.73
N ALA A 26 1.90 -10.81 -1.79
CA ALA A 26 1.57 -10.87 -0.36
C ALA A 26 0.42 -9.92 -0.02
N VAL A 27 0.45 -8.68 -0.53
CA VAL A 27 -0.63 -7.70 -0.35
C VAL A 27 -1.93 -8.22 -0.96
N MET A 28 -1.91 -8.70 -2.20
CA MET A 28 -3.11 -9.28 -2.84
C MET A 28 -3.71 -10.43 -2.06
N SER A 29 -2.88 -11.32 -1.52
CA SER A 29 -3.33 -12.44 -0.69
C SER A 29 -3.97 -11.96 0.61
N GLY A 30 -3.37 -10.97 1.28
CA GLY A 30 -3.93 -10.36 2.48
C GLY A 30 -5.27 -9.66 2.23
N LEU A 31 -5.39 -8.89 1.14
CA LEU A 31 -6.63 -8.21 0.76
C LEU A 31 -7.75 -9.22 0.46
N ARG A 32 -7.46 -10.30 -0.28
CA ARG A 32 -8.44 -11.37 -0.55
C ARG A 32 -8.85 -12.10 0.73
N HIS A 33 -7.90 -12.37 1.61
CA HIS A 33 -8.19 -13.01 2.89
C HIS A 33 -9.08 -12.15 3.77
N ALA A 34 -8.76 -10.86 3.92
CA ALA A 34 -9.58 -9.91 4.66
C ALA A 34 -11.01 -9.82 4.10
N HIS A 35 -11.16 -9.77 2.77
CA HIS A 35 -12.47 -9.78 2.13
C HIS A 35 -13.25 -11.09 2.38
N ALA A 36 -12.58 -12.24 2.32
CA ALA A 36 -13.19 -13.53 2.60
C ALA A 36 -13.66 -13.66 4.05
N LEU A 37 -13.03 -12.97 4.99
CA LEU A 37 -13.45 -12.83 6.38
C LEU A 37 -14.59 -11.82 6.60
N GLY A 38 -15.08 -11.17 5.55
CA GLY A 38 -16.19 -10.24 5.60
C GLY A 38 -15.82 -8.80 5.99
N PHE A 39 -14.54 -8.44 6.02
CA PHE A 39 -14.13 -7.06 6.23
C PHE A 39 -14.48 -6.20 5.02
N SER A 40 -14.93 -4.98 5.28
CA SER A 40 -15.24 -3.99 4.23
C SER A 40 -14.00 -3.23 3.76
N HIS A 41 -13.01 -3.08 4.65
CA HIS A 41 -11.78 -2.34 4.41
C HIS A 41 -10.57 -3.11 4.92
N ALA A 42 -9.41 -2.86 4.34
CA ALA A 42 -8.14 -3.36 4.84
C ALA A 42 -7.10 -2.23 4.84
N LEU A 43 -6.42 -2.08 5.96
CA LEU A 43 -5.28 -1.18 6.08
C LEU A 43 -4.00 -1.98 5.80
N GLN A 44 -3.23 -1.51 4.83
CA GLN A 44 -1.86 -1.98 4.57
C GLN A 44 -0.88 -1.09 5.33
N LEU A 45 0.10 -1.73 5.95
CA LEU A 45 1.26 -1.09 6.56
C LEU A 45 2.49 -1.93 6.27
N ASP A 46 3.55 -1.31 5.74
CA ASP A 46 4.81 -2.00 5.51
C ASP A 46 5.53 -2.26 6.85
N SER A 47 6.13 -3.44 6.99
CA SER A 47 6.75 -3.90 8.25
C SER A 47 8.20 -3.45 8.44
N ASP A 48 8.66 -2.47 7.65
CA ASP A 48 10.03 -1.95 7.68
C ASP A 48 10.26 -0.86 8.75
N GLY A 49 9.21 -0.51 9.50
CA GLY A 49 9.26 0.47 10.58
C GLY A 49 9.36 1.93 10.12
N GLN A 50 9.21 2.20 8.82
CA GLN A 50 9.31 3.56 8.29
C GLN A 50 8.06 4.41 8.56
N HIS A 51 6.90 3.78 8.74
CA HIS A 51 5.63 4.48 8.95
C HIS A 51 5.31 4.65 10.42
N ASP A 52 4.78 5.83 10.79
CA ASP A 52 4.28 6.06 12.13
C ASP A 52 2.93 5.32 12.32
N TRP A 53 2.98 4.23 13.10
CA TRP A 53 1.79 3.45 13.41
C TRP A 53 0.73 4.23 14.19
N GLN A 54 1.08 5.35 14.84
CA GLN A 54 0.13 6.21 15.56
C GLN A 54 -0.87 6.87 14.60
N ASP A 55 -0.50 7.04 13.34
CA ASP A 55 -1.40 7.55 12.30
C ASP A 55 -2.50 6.56 11.89
N VAL A 56 -2.46 5.28 12.31
CA VAL A 56 -3.48 4.26 11.98
C VAL A 56 -4.90 4.76 12.31
N GLY A 57 -5.08 5.33 13.51
CA GLY A 57 -6.38 5.87 13.93
C GLY A 57 -6.92 6.95 12.99
N LYS A 58 -6.06 7.84 12.52
CA LYS A 58 -6.40 8.91 11.56
C LYS A 58 -6.83 8.34 10.19
N PHE A 59 -6.10 7.35 9.67
CA PHE A 59 -6.46 6.69 8.41
C PHE A 59 -7.80 5.97 8.50
N LEU A 60 -8.05 5.25 9.58
CA LEU A 60 -9.32 4.56 9.81
C LEU A 60 -10.50 5.54 9.94
N ALA A 61 -10.32 6.65 10.67
CA ALA A 61 -11.37 7.66 10.81
C ALA A 61 -11.75 8.30 9.46
N ILE A 62 -10.75 8.58 8.60
CA ILE A 62 -10.97 9.11 7.25
C ILE A 62 -11.69 8.07 6.38
N SER A 63 -11.27 6.81 6.44
CA SER A 63 -11.91 5.73 5.71
C SER A 63 -13.37 5.52 6.11
N GLN A 64 -13.70 5.66 7.40
CA GLN A 64 -15.08 5.60 7.87
C GLN A 64 -15.96 6.74 7.35
N GLN A 65 -15.40 7.95 7.19
CA GLN A 65 -16.10 9.09 6.61
C GLN A 65 -16.30 8.98 5.10
N HIS A 66 -15.42 8.24 4.43
CA HIS A 66 -15.38 8.08 2.98
C HIS A 66 -15.23 6.60 2.59
N PRO A 67 -16.27 5.76 2.82
CA PRO A 67 -16.14 4.30 2.74
C PRO A 67 -15.83 3.76 1.34
N ASP A 68 -16.11 4.52 0.29
CA ASP A 68 -15.81 4.12 -1.08
C ASP A 68 -14.48 4.67 -1.61
N ALA A 69 -13.75 5.42 -0.78
CA ALA A 69 -12.50 6.04 -1.19
C ALA A 69 -11.28 5.20 -0.79
N MET A 70 -10.27 5.23 -1.66
CA MET A 70 -8.92 4.78 -1.35
C MET A 70 -8.21 5.84 -0.52
N VAL A 71 -7.78 5.50 0.69
CA VAL A 71 -6.98 6.39 1.53
C VAL A 71 -5.52 6.03 1.40
N ILE A 72 -4.67 6.98 1.03
CA ILE A 72 -3.23 6.77 0.83
C ILE A 72 -2.40 7.75 1.62
N GLY A 73 -1.29 7.27 2.17
CA GLY A 73 -0.31 8.11 2.84
C GLY A 73 0.41 9.01 1.85
N GLN A 74 0.54 10.27 2.20
CA GLN A 74 1.39 11.23 1.52
C GLN A 74 2.58 11.52 2.45
N PRO A 75 3.76 10.95 2.18
CA PRO A 75 4.92 11.15 3.01
C PRO A 75 5.32 12.61 3.12
N ILE A 76 5.55 13.07 4.34
CA ILE A 76 6.23 14.32 4.62
C ILE A 76 7.70 13.97 4.76
N PHE A 77 8.51 14.48 3.85
CA PHE A 77 9.95 14.26 3.85
C PHE A 77 10.64 15.37 4.63
N ASP A 78 11.56 15.00 5.49
CA ASP A 78 12.50 15.92 6.11
C ASP A 78 13.79 16.05 5.27
N GLU A 79 14.73 16.86 5.73
CA GLU A 79 15.99 17.13 5.03
C GLU A 79 16.94 15.91 4.98
N SER A 80 16.65 14.83 5.72
CA SER A 80 17.49 13.62 5.81
C SER A 80 17.35 12.72 4.57
N VAL A 81 16.32 12.92 3.74
CA VAL A 81 16.02 12.03 2.61
C VAL A 81 17.02 12.21 1.47
N PRO A 82 17.70 11.13 1.01
CA PRO A 82 18.64 11.20 -0.10
C PRO A 82 17.97 11.68 -1.40
N LYS A 83 18.50 12.75 -2.01
CA LYS A 83 17.94 13.35 -3.24
C LYS A 83 17.71 12.36 -4.37
N LYS A 84 18.57 11.35 -4.53
CA LYS A 84 18.41 10.29 -5.54
C LYS A 84 17.12 9.48 -5.37
N ARG A 85 16.70 9.21 -4.12
CA ARG A 85 15.43 8.52 -3.83
C ARG A 85 14.23 9.39 -4.20
N LEU A 86 14.31 10.71 -3.94
CA LEU A 86 13.28 11.65 -4.33
C LEU A 86 13.10 11.71 -5.86
N TYR A 87 14.18 11.78 -6.63
CA TYR A 87 14.10 11.81 -8.11
C TYR A 87 13.44 10.54 -8.68
N GLY A 88 13.83 9.35 -8.19
CA GLY A 88 13.19 8.10 -8.60
C GLY A 88 11.71 8.06 -8.26
N ARG A 89 11.34 8.55 -7.08
CA ARG A 89 9.94 8.65 -6.64
C ARG A 89 9.13 9.59 -7.52
N TYR A 90 9.66 10.78 -7.84
CA TYR A 90 8.99 11.72 -8.75
C TYR A 90 8.81 11.16 -10.15
N ALA A 91 9.79 10.44 -10.71
CA ALA A 91 9.65 9.79 -12.00
C ALA A 91 8.49 8.78 -12.00
N THR A 92 8.35 7.99 -10.93
CA THR A 92 7.23 7.05 -10.77
C THR A 92 5.89 7.78 -10.63
N HIS A 93 5.85 8.91 -9.92
CA HIS A 93 4.62 9.70 -9.79
C HIS A 93 4.17 10.29 -11.13
N ILE A 94 5.08 10.85 -11.92
CA ILE A 94 4.77 11.35 -13.27
C ILE A 94 4.20 10.23 -14.13
N TRP A 95 4.81 9.04 -14.08
CA TRP A 95 4.30 7.87 -14.80
C TRP A 95 2.89 7.47 -14.36
N VAL A 96 2.62 7.48 -13.05
CA VAL A 96 1.28 7.20 -12.50
C VAL A 96 0.28 8.26 -12.94
N TRP A 97 0.62 9.55 -12.93
CA TRP A 97 -0.27 10.62 -13.38
C TRP A 97 -0.62 10.51 -14.86
N ILE A 98 0.37 10.18 -15.70
CA ILE A 98 0.13 9.94 -17.14
C ILE A 98 -0.82 8.75 -17.34
N ASN A 99 -0.59 7.63 -16.65
CA ASN A 99 -1.41 6.43 -16.81
C ASN A 99 -2.80 6.58 -16.20
N SER A 100 -2.93 7.29 -15.09
CA SER A 100 -4.23 7.52 -14.43
C SER A 100 -5.02 8.69 -15.02
N LEU A 101 -4.39 9.51 -15.88
CA LEU A 101 -4.91 10.79 -16.39
C LEU A 101 -5.41 11.70 -15.26
N SER A 102 -4.74 11.67 -14.11
CA SER A 102 -5.17 12.39 -12.90
C SER A 102 -3.98 12.75 -12.00
N PHE A 103 -4.13 13.84 -11.26
CA PHE A 103 -3.20 14.28 -10.21
C PHE A 103 -3.70 13.94 -8.79
N ASP A 104 -4.75 13.14 -8.66
CA ASP A 104 -5.35 12.81 -7.35
C ASP A 104 -4.43 11.92 -6.50
N ILE A 105 -3.57 11.12 -7.13
CA ILE A 105 -2.62 10.25 -6.45
C ILE A 105 -1.34 11.07 -6.19
N LYS A 106 -1.18 11.57 -4.97
CA LYS A 106 -0.01 12.39 -4.60
C LYS A 106 1.24 11.56 -4.37
N ASP A 107 1.07 10.32 -3.90
CA ASP A 107 2.16 9.38 -3.71
C ASP A 107 1.73 7.96 -4.08
N SER A 108 2.45 7.35 -5.01
CA SER A 108 2.17 6.00 -5.50
C SER A 108 3.06 4.92 -4.87
N MET A 109 4.02 5.30 -4.04
CA MET A 109 5.01 4.37 -3.46
C MET A 109 4.83 4.17 -1.95
N CYS A 110 3.99 4.97 -1.29
CA CYS A 110 3.72 4.83 0.13
C CYS A 110 2.95 3.54 0.39
N GLY A 111 3.46 2.68 1.26
CA GLY A 111 2.83 1.42 1.66
C GLY A 111 1.78 1.56 2.77
N PHE A 112 1.48 2.78 3.21
CA PHE A 112 0.46 3.04 4.23
C PHE A 112 -0.86 3.43 3.54
N ARG A 113 -1.83 2.50 3.51
CA ARG A 113 -3.03 2.61 2.67
C ARG A 113 -4.24 1.96 3.33
N VAL A 114 -5.45 2.51 3.10
CA VAL A 114 -6.70 1.80 3.39
C VAL A 114 -7.46 1.57 2.09
N TYR A 115 -7.73 0.32 1.81
CA TYR A 115 -8.41 -0.16 0.61
C TYR A 115 -9.90 -0.36 0.88
N PRO A 116 -10.83 0.19 0.08
CA PRO A 116 -12.21 -0.24 0.02
C PRO A 116 -12.27 -1.62 -0.67
N LEU A 117 -12.52 -2.70 0.10
CA LEU A 117 -12.30 -4.07 -0.37
C LEU A 117 -13.25 -4.48 -1.49
N ALA A 118 -14.50 -4.01 -1.49
CA ALA A 118 -15.46 -4.37 -2.53
C ALA A 118 -14.94 -4.01 -3.93
N GLN A 119 -14.55 -2.74 -4.13
CA GLN A 119 -14.01 -2.25 -5.39
C GLN A 119 -12.64 -2.86 -5.70
N THR A 120 -11.79 -2.97 -4.68
CA THR A 120 -10.43 -3.51 -4.82
C THR A 120 -10.46 -4.96 -5.30
N ILE A 121 -11.29 -5.80 -4.70
CA ILE A 121 -11.39 -7.22 -5.08
C ILE A 121 -11.96 -7.41 -6.48
N GLN A 122 -12.93 -6.59 -6.90
CA GLN A 122 -13.42 -6.61 -8.29
C GLN A 122 -12.27 -6.37 -9.27
N ILE A 123 -11.42 -5.38 -9.00
CA ILE A 123 -10.26 -5.06 -9.84
C ILE A 123 -9.22 -6.17 -9.81
N LEU A 124 -8.91 -6.72 -8.63
CA LEU A 124 -7.97 -7.83 -8.50
C LEU A 124 -8.43 -9.10 -9.25
N ASN A 125 -9.73 -9.27 -9.46
CA ASN A 125 -10.29 -10.41 -10.18
C ASN A 125 -10.43 -10.15 -11.68
N SER A 126 -10.44 -8.89 -12.12
CA SER A 126 -10.62 -8.52 -13.53
C SER A 126 -9.33 -8.55 -14.35
N ALA A 127 -8.17 -8.56 -13.72
CA ALA A 127 -6.88 -8.46 -14.40
C ALA A 127 -5.77 -9.20 -13.67
N LYS A 128 -4.69 -9.51 -14.42
CA LYS A 128 -3.43 -9.96 -13.83
C LYS A 128 -2.63 -8.76 -13.38
N PHE A 129 -2.02 -8.87 -12.22
CA PHE A 129 -1.18 -7.84 -11.62
C PHE A 129 0.27 -8.28 -11.52
N GLN A 130 1.16 -7.31 -11.49
CA GLN A 130 2.56 -7.55 -11.16
C GLN A 130 2.69 -8.06 -9.72
N PRO A 131 3.36 -9.20 -9.49
CA PRO A 131 3.41 -9.79 -8.15
C PRO A 131 4.44 -9.11 -7.22
N ARG A 132 5.26 -8.19 -7.74
CA ARG A 132 6.36 -7.52 -7.03
C ARG A 132 6.04 -6.05 -6.74
N MET A 133 7.07 -5.20 -6.73
CA MET A 133 6.97 -3.78 -6.36
C MET A 133 6.09 -2.96 -7.32
N GLY A 134 5.97 -3.36 -8.58
CA GLY A 134 5.09 -2.72 -9.55
C GLY A 134 3.60 -2.74 -9.18
N PHE A 135 3.18 -3.67 -8.33
CA PHE A 135 1.82 -3.76 -7.84
C PHE A 135 1.35 -2.45 -7.16
N ASP A 136 2.21 -1.83 -6.36
CA ASP A 136 1.86 -0.65 -5.56
C ASP A 136 1.39 0.53 -6.41
N SER A 137 1.97 0.74 -7.57
CA SER A 137 1.54 1.78 -8.52
C SER A 137 0.41 1.30 -9.43
N GLU A 138 0.45 0.04 -9.89
CA GLU A 138 -0.54 -0.51 -10.80
C GLU A 138 -1.95 -0.54 -10.19
N ILE A 139 -2.08 -0.97 -8.93
CA ILE A 139 -3.39 -1.04 -8.27
C ILE A 139 -4.04 0.35 -8.15
N LEU A 140 -3.25 1.41 -7.87
CA LEU A 140 -3.76 2.76 -7.76
C LEU A 140 -4.28 3.28 -9.11
N VAL A 141 -3.54 3.05 -10.20
CA VAL A 141 -3.97 3.42 -11.55
C VAL A 141 -5.29 2.72 -11.91
N ARG A 142 -5.40 1.42 -11.65
CA ARG A 142 -6.61 0.65 -11.97
C ARG A 142 -7.81 1.05 -11.11
N LEU A 143 -7.60 1.34 -9.83
CA LEU A 143 -8.65 1.90 -8.97
C LEU A 143 -9.13 3.26 -9.49
N LYS A 144 -8.20 4.11 -9.99
CA LYS A 144 -8.57 5.38 -10.61
C LYS A 144 -9.38 5.19 -11.88
N TRP A 145 -9.02 4.25 -12.73
CA TRP A 145 -9.81 3.91 -13.94
C TRP A 145 -11.21 3.40 -13.60
N ALA A 146 -11.39 2.78 -12.44
CA ALA A 146 -12.69 2.35 -11.92
C ALA A 146 -13.44 3.47 -11.16
N ASN A 147 -12.99 4.73 -11.29
CA ASN A 147 -13.58 5.91 -10.66
C ASN A 147 -13.59 5.87 -9.10
N VAL A 148 -12.70 5.10 -8.48
CA VAL A 148 -12.51 5.17 -7.04
C VAL A 148 -11.88 6.52 -6.67
N ALA A 149 -12.45 7.22 -5.70
CA ALA A 149 -11.92 8.47 -5.18
C ALA A 149 -10.65 8.21 -4.35
N PHE A 150 -9.74 9.20 -4.33
CA PHE A 150 -8.50 9.13 -3.57
C PHE A 150 -8.42 10.23 -2.52
N ILE A 151 -8.06 9.86 -1.30
CA ILE A 151 -7.80 10.79 -0.21
C ILE A 151 -6.34 10.63 0.23
N ASN A 152 -5.58 11.71 0.09
CA ASN A 152 -4.17 11.73 0.46
C ASN A 152 -4.03 12.25 1.89
N VAL A 153 -3.39 11.48 2.76
CA VAL A 153 -3.25 11.78 4.18
C VAL A 153 -1.77 12.04 4.47
N PRO A 154 -1.40 13.26 4.86
CA PRO A 154 -0.03 13.54 5.26
C PRO A 154 0.38 12.65 6.44
N THR A 155 1.51 11.95 6.30
CA THR A 155 2.09 11.06 7.31
C THR A 155 3.60 11.20 7.33
N GLN A 156 4.20 11.11 8.51
CA GLN A 156 5.65 11.13 8.62
C GLN A 156 6.24 9.79 8.23
N VAL A 157 7.36 9.82 7.52
CA VAL A 157 8.14 8.64 7.18
C VAL A 157 9.55 8.82 7.71
N ILE A 158 9.95 7.91 8.56
CA ILE A 158 11.30 7.88 9.16
C ILE A 158 12.16 6.94 8.33
N TYR A 159 13.28 7.44 7.83
CA TYR A 159 14.27 6.61 7.16
C TYR A 159 15.36 6.23 8.17
N PRO A 160 15.45 4.94 8.58
CA PRO A 160 16.57 4.49 9.40
C PRO A 160 17.89 4.72 8.64
N GLU A 161 18.93 5.19 9.34
CA GLU A 161 20.25 5.44 8.73
C GLU A 161 20.84 4.17 8.09
N ASP A 162 20.54 2.99 8.67
CA ASP A 162 20.99 1.67 8.20
C ASP A 162 19.98 0.95 7.28
N GLY A 163 18.99 1.65 6.74
CA GLY A 163 17.90 1.07 5.94
C GLY A 163 18.40 0.41 4.65
N ILE A 164 18.33 -0.92 4.56
CA ILE A 164 18.66 -1.69 3.36
C ILE A 164 17.49 -1.57 2.38
N SER A 165 17.75 -1.03 1.19
CA SER A 165 16.77 -1.04 0.10
C SER A 165 16.76 -2.41 -0.58
N HIS A 166 15.63 -3.10 -0.54
CA HIS A 166 15.42 -4.37 -1.24
C HIS A 166 14.97 -4.20 -2.70
N PHE A 167 14.89 -2.95 -3.18
CA PHE A 167 14.52 -2.65 -4.57
C PHE A 167 15.63 -3.06 -5.53
N ASN A 168 15.28 -3.85 -6.55
CA ASN A 168 16.20 -4.29 -7.61
C ASN A 168 15.66 -3.87 -8.96
N VAL A 169 16.33 -2.91 -9.60
CA VAL A 169 15.95 -2.30 -10.90
C VAL A 169 15.71 -3.35 -12.02
N TRP A 170 16.35 -4.52 -11.95
CA TRP A 170 16.26 -5.57 -12.97
C TRP A 170 15.18 -6.64 -12.65
N ARG A 171 14.65 -6.69 -11.44
CA ARG A 171 13.69 -7.71 -11.01
C ARG A 171 12.31 -7.16 -10.65
N ASP A 172 12.21 -5.90 -10.35
CA ASP A 172 11.03 -5.19 -9.88
C ASP A 172 10.57 -4.16 -10.91
#